data_d7867b752cb11363aee141776cc8b6c2
#
_entry.id   d7867b752cb11363aee141776cc8b6c2
#
_cell.length_a   1.000
_cell.length_b   1.000
_cell.length_c   1.000
_cell.angle_alpha   90.00
_cell.angle_beta   90.00
_cell.angle_gamma   90.00
#
_symmetry.space_group_name_H-M   'P 1'
#
loop_
_entity.id
_entity.type
_entity.pdbx_description
1 polymer ?
#
loop_
_entity_poly.entity_id
_entity_poly.type
_entity_poly.pdbx_seq_one_letter_code
_entity_poly.pdbx_strand_id
1 'polypeptide(L)'
;MIIKHGLVVDPASGLSEHMDILVKNGKIARIAPEISEDSEEILEAGGLVVGPGLIDTHVHFRDPGFTYKEDIHTGAKASAKGGFTTVICMANTSPTVDNTDTLKDNLARASKEDIRIFQAAAISRSLKGRDEVDMLALKESGACGFTDDGIPLLNAEFCYQAMKNAAKLNVPISLHEEDPAFIRNNGINHGKVSDALGIYGSPSIAEEALVARDCLLALRSGADVVIQHISSGVSIDLIRTYKKLGAKLHAEATPHHFSLTEDAVLEHGTLAKMNPPLRTENDRQQIIAGLADGTIDLIATDHAPHSTEEKSKPITEAPSGIIGLETSLALGITNLVKPGYLTMIQLLEKMTVNPAKLYHLPYGTIQEGADADFVIFDPDETWIPKEYASKSSNSPFTGKELTGKVKYTICGGNVVYSDIK
;
A
#
# COMPACT_ATOMS: atom_id res chain seq x y z
N MET A 1 22.18 -10.25 -17.23
CA MET A 1 21.67 -8.93 -17.63
C MET A 1 22.49 -7.84 -16.97
N ILE A 2 22.77 -6.74 -17.67
CA ILE A 2 23.39 -5.55 -17.08
C ILE A 2 22.41 -4.39 -17.27
N ILE A 3 22.04 -3.70 -16.16
CA ILE A 3 21.30 -2.43 -16.21
C ILE A 3 22.36 -1.33 -16.26
N LYS A 4 22.33 -0.48 -17.31
CA LYS A 4 23.36 0.50 -17.59
C LYS A 4 22.89 1.94 -17.48
N HIS A 5 23.79 2.82 -16.99
CA HIS A 5 23.68 4.28 -16.99
C HIS A 5 22.47 4.85 -16.20
N GLY A 6 21.81 4.03 -15.36
CA GLY A 6 20.67 4.47 -14.54
C GLY A 6 21.11 5.33 -13.36
N LEU A 7 20.25 6.26 -12.93
CA LEU A 7 20.37 6.87 -11.61
C LEU A 7 19.87 5.89 -10.54
N VAL A 8 20.80 5.18 -9.89
CA VAL A 8 20.46 4.23 -8.84
C VAL A 8 20.13 4.99 -7.57
N VAL A 9 18.90 4.79 -7.06
CA VAL A 9 18.41 5.41 -5.81
C VAL A 9 18.02 4.30 -4.85
N ASP A 10 18.84 4.06 -3.83
CA ASP A 10 18.59 3.06 -2.79
C ASP A 10 18.46 3.71 -1.41
N PRO A 11 17.24 3.78 -0.84
CA PRO A 11 17.02 4.38 0.47
C PRO A 11 17.72 3.62 1.61
N ALA A 12 17.96 2.31 1.47
CA ALA A 12 18.56 1.50 2.53
C ALA A 12 20.03 1.86 2.77
N SER A 13 20.77 2.19 1.72
CA SER A 13 22.18 2.62 1.79
C SER A 13 22.36 4.14 1.71
N GLY A 14 21.32 4.89 1.33
CA GLY A 14 21.40 6.30 1.02
C GLY A 14 22.04 6.61 -0.35
N LEU A 15 22.20 5.61 -1.23
CA LEU A 15 22.80 5.77 -2.55
C LEU A 15 21.88 6.58 -3.47
N SER A 16 22.46 7.55 -4.20
CA SER A 16 21.77 8.30 -5.28
C SER A 16 22.82 8.72 -6.30
N GLU A 17 23.28 7.78 -7.12
CA GLU A 17 24.39 7.95 -8.07
C GLU A 17 24.14 7.18 -9.38
N HIS A 18 24.76 7.64 -10.46
CA HIS A 18 24.76 6.89 -11.73
C HIS A 18 25.66 5.65 -11.60
N MET A 19 25.07 4.48 -11.74
CA MET A 19 25.74 3.18 -11.61
C MET A 19 25.22 2.19 -12.63
N ASP A 20 26.07 1.21 -12.97
CA ASP A 20 25.66 -0.01 -13.63
C ASP A 20 25.41 -1.12 -12.61
N ILE A 21 24.45 -1.99 -12.89
CA ILE A 21 24.09 -3.13 -12.04
C ILE A 21 24.18 -4.42 -12.85
N LEU A 22 25.03 -5.35 -12.41
CA LEU A 22 25.10 -6.70 -12.98
C LEU A 22 24.17 -7.64 -12.22
N VAL A 23 23.26 -8.27 -12.94
CA VAL A 23 22.34 -9.30 -12.43
C VAL A 23 22.77 -10.67 -12.94
N LYS A 24 23.01 -11.61 -12.01
CA LYS A 24 23.29 -13.03 -12.32
C LYS A 24 22.47 -13.95 -11.41
N ASN A 25 21.83 -14.94 -11.98
CA ASN A 25 21.04 -15.94 -11.25
C ASN A 25 20.00 -15.33 -10.30
N GLY A 26 19.30 -14.29 -10.76
CA GLY A 26 18.27 -13.60 -9.98
C GLY A 26 18.78 -12.73 -8.84
N LYS A 27 20.11 -12.53 -8.72
CA LYS A 27 20.75 -11.74 -7.67
C LYS A 27 21.54 -10.57 -8.25
N ILE A 28 21.70 -9.52 -7.46
CA ILE A 28 22.61 -8.41 -7.74
C ILE A 28 24.04 -8.92 -7.52
N ALA A 29 24.76 -9.13 -8.59
CA ALA A 29 26.12 -9.69 -8.54
C ALA A 29 27.18 -8.60 -8.33
N ARG A 30 26.95 -7.38 -8.88
CA ARG A 30 27.89 -6.26 -8.78
C ARG A 30 27.19 -4.93 -9.03
N ILE A 31 27.63 -3.90 -8.34
CA ILE A 31 27.23 -2.50 -8.55
C ILE A 31 28.52 -1.69 -8.74
N ALA A 32 28.64 -0.95 -9.84
CA ALA A 32 29.85 -0.15 -10.13
C ALA A 32 29.50 1.02 -11.08
N PRO A 33 30.33 2.09 -11.11
CA PRO A 33 30.12 3.21 -12.05
C PRO A 33 30.12 2.77 -13.52
N GLU A 34 30.86 1.71 -13.84
CA GLU A 34 30.89 1.12 -15.17
C GLU A 34 31.13 -0.41 -15.07
N ILE A 35 30.32 -1.19 -15.79
CA ILE A 35 30.45 -2.63 -15.91
C ILE A 35 30.54 -3.01 -17.39
N SER A 36 31.61 -3.73 -17.76
CA SER A 36 31.80 -4.26 -19.10
C SER A 36 31.92 -5.79 -19.01
N GLU A 37 30.91 -6.50 -19.55
CA GLU A 37 30.90 -7.96 -19.70
C GLU A 37 30.30 -8.29 -21.06
N ASP A 38 31.07 -8.95 -21.95
CA ASP A 38 30.77 -9.10 -23.37
C ASP A 38 29.61 -10.07 -23.71
N SER A 39 29.05 -10.77 -22.74
CA SER A 39 28.06 -11.83 -22.98
C SER A 39 26.71 -11.61 -22.32
N GLU A 40 26.47 -10.45 -21.70
CA GLU A 40 25.25 -10.17 -20.95
C GLU A 40 24.26 -9.34 -21.78
N GLU A 41 22.98 -9.62 -21.60
CA GLU A 41 21.90 -8.75 -22.10
C GLU A 41 21.98 -7.38 -21.42
N ILE A 42 21.93 -6.32 -22.22
CA ILE A 42 21.99 -4.95 -21.74
C ILE A 42 20.59 -4.36 -21.71
N LEU A 43 20.20 -3.83 -20.53
CA LEU A 43 19.03 -2.99 -20.36
C LEU A 43 19.53 -1.55 -20.17
N GLU A 44 19.24 -0.70 -21.12
CA GLU A 44 19.65 0.71 -21.10
C GLU A 44 18.70 1.51 -20.20
N ALA A 45 19.24 2.15 -19.17
CA ALA A 45 18.50 2.95 -18.19
C ALA A 45 18.97 4.42 -18.15
N GLY A 46 19.66 4.87 -19.21
CA GLY A 46 20.09 6.28 -19.31
C GLY A 46 18.91 7.25 -19.20
N GLY A 47 19.00 8.21 -18.28
CA GLY A 47 17.92 9.16 -17.97
C GLY A 47 16.80 8.62 -17.08
N LEU A 48 16.84 7.34 -16.68
CA LEU A 48 15.87 6.71 -15.80
C LEU A 48 16.40 6.59 -14.38
N VAL A 49 15.47 6.52 -13.42
CA VAL A 49 15.75 6.14 -12.03
C VAL A 49 15.60 4.62 -11.89
N VAL A 50 16.58 4.01 -11.23
CA VAL A 50 16.57 2.60 -10.84
C VAL A 50 16.44 2.53 -9.33
N GLY A 51 15.24 2.21 -8.85
CA GLY A 51 14.94 2.01 -7.42
C GLY A 51 14.78 0.52 -7.07
N PRO A 52 14.80 0.16 -5.77
CA PRO A 52 14.37 -1.16 -5.35
C PRO A 52 12.93 -1.41 -5.80
N GLY A 53 12.59 -2.66 -6.10
CA GLY A 53 11.21 -3.02 -6.40
C GLY A 53 10.25 -2.56 -5.29
N LEU A 54 9.14 -1.93 -5.67
CA LEU A 54 8.19 -1.37 -4.71
C LEU A 54 7.48 -2.47 -3.92
N ILE A 55 7.11 -2.16 -2.69
CA ILE A 55 6.40 -3.03 -1.75
C ILE A 55 5.11 -2.34 -1.32
N ASP A 56 3.97 -2.99 -1.54
CA ASP A 56 2.67 -2.51 -1.08
C ASP A 56 2.14 -3.39 0.05
N THR A 57 1.89 -2.79 1.20
CA THR A 57 1.43 -3.50 2.39
C THR A 57 -0.08 -3.67 2.47
N HIS A 58 -0.84 -3.14 1.49
CA HIS A 58 -2.30 -3.08 1.59
C HIS A 58 -2.98 -3.18 0.23
N VAL A 59 -3.30 -4.42 -0.20
CA VAL A 59 -4.01 -4.67 -1.45
C VAL A 59 -5.14 -5.69 -1.29
N HIS A 60 -6.17 -5.57 -2.14
CA HIS A 60 -7.32 -6.46 -2.18
C HIS A 60 -7.42 -7.15 -3.54
N PHE A 61 -6.86 -8.34 -3.67
CA PHE A 61 -6.97 -9.10 -4.93
C PHE A 61 -8.28 -9.87 -5.08
N ARG A 62 -9.19 -9.72 -4.08
CA ARG A 62 -10.56 -10.24 -4.17
C ARG A 62 -10.68 -11.75 -4.38
N ASP A 63 -9.61 -12.47 -4.27
CA ASP A 63 -9.50 -13.90 -4.51
C ASP A 63 -9.04 -14.61 -3.22
N PRO A 64 -9.84 -15.55 -2.71
CA PRO A 64 -11.04 -16.15 -3.26
C PRO A 64 -12.33 -15.32 -3.11
N GLY A 65 -13.32 -15.66 -3.90
CA GLY A 65 -14.73 -15.30 -3.70
C GLY A 65 -15.27 -14.15 -4.54
N PHE A 66 -14.44 -13.18 -4.93
CA PHE A 66 -14.89 -12.01 -5.68
C PHE A 66 -14.08 -11.80 -6.97
N THR A 67 -13.66 -12.90 -7.60
CA THR A 67 -12.77 -12.93 -8.78
C THR A 67 -13.35 -12.26 -10.02
N TYR A 68 -14.64 -11.90 -10.00
CA TYR A 68 -15.25 -11.14 -11.07
C TYR A 68 -14.73 -9.70 -11.15
N LYS A 69 -14.21 -9.13 -10.07
CA LYS A 69 -13.69 -7.76 -10.03
C LYS A 69 -12.17 -7.66 -9.88
N GLU A 70 -11.49 -8.68 -9.38
CA GLU A 70 -10.04 -8.85 -9.39
C GLU A 70 -9.71 -10.29 -9.00
N ASP A 71 -8.57 -10.81 -9.44
CA ASP A 71 -8.01 -12.07 -9.00
C ASP A 71 -6.49 -11.94 -8.79
N ILE A 72 -5.87 -12.99 -8.24
CA ILE A 72 -4.42 -12.99 -7.96
C ILE A 72 -3.61 -12.68 -9.22
N HIS A 73 -4.00 -13.22 -10.38
CA HIS A 73 -3.25 -13.02 -11.63
C HIS A 73 -3.35 -11.59 -12.16
N THR A 74 -4.55 -11.02 -12.20
CA THR A 74 -4.74 -9.64 -12.70
C THR A 74 -4.19 -8.61 -11.71
N GLY A 75 -4.31 -8.87 -10.40
CA GLY A 75 -3.66 -8.07 -9.35
C GLY A 75 -2.13 -8.11 -9.42
N ALA A 76 -1.55 -9.28 -9.71
CA ALA A 76 -0.10 -9.41 -9.95
C ALA A 76 0.37 -8.59 -11.16
N LYS A 77 -0.39 -8.62 -12.26
CA LYS A 77 -0.10 -7.79 -13.45
C LYS A 77 -0.22 -6.28 -13.16
N ALA A 78 -1.24 -5.86 -12.42
CA ALA A 78 -1.40 -4.47 -12.00
C ALA A 78 -0.24 -4.02 -11.11
N SER A 79 0.20 -4.90 -10.19
CA SER A 79 1.36 -4.65 -9.35
C SER A 79 2.63 -4.48 -10.18
N ALA A 80 2.92 -5.42 -11.07
CA ALA A 80 4.09 -5.34 -11.95
C ALA A 80 4.09 -4.06 -12.80
N LYS A 81 2.94 -3.68 -13.38
CA LYS A 81 2.81 -2.43 -14.15
C LYS A 81 3.00 -1.17 -13.30
N GLY A 82 2.64 -1.24 -12.01
CA GLY A 82 2.86 -0.16 -11.04
C GLY A 82 4.28 -0.06 -10.47
N GLY A 83 5.18 -1.00 -10.79
CA GLY A 83 6.54 -1.04 -10.25
C GLY A 83 6.69 -1.89 -8.98
N PHE A 84 5.62 -2.56 -8.56
CA PHE A 84 5.63 -3.39 -7.35
C PHE A 84 6.13 -4.80 -7.65
N THR A 85 7.17 -5.22 -6.93
CA THR A 85 7.68 -6.59 -6.95
C THR A 85 7.15 -7.43 -5.79
N THR A 86 6.57 -6.77 -4.79
CA THR A 86 6.07 -7.41 -3.58
C THR A 86 4.79 -6.73 -3.12
N VAL A 87 3.77 -7.52 -2.77
CA VAL A 87 2.50 -7.02 -2.22
C VAL A 87 2.02 -7.90 -1.06
N ILE A 88 1.22 -7.31 -0.16
CA ILE A 88 0.57 -8.02 0.94
C ILE A 88 -0.95 -7.92 0.76
N CYS A 89 -1.59 -9.07 0.56
CA CYS A 89 -3.04 -9.16 0.41
C CYS A 89 -3.74 -9.15 1.77
N MET A 90 -4.87 -8.41 1.84
CA MET A 90 -5.73 -8.36 3.02
C MET A 90 -6.59 -9.61 3.17
N ALA A 91 -7.06 -9.86 4.42
CA ALA A 91 -7.76 -11.09 4.81
C ALA A 91 -9.24 -11.15 4.43
N ASN A 92 -9.85 -10.03 3.97
CA ASN A 92 -11.28 -9.86 3.75
C ASN A 92 -11.80 -10.45 2.43
N THR A 93 -11.49 -11.71 2.20
CA THR A 93 -11.93 -12.53 1.07
C THR A 93 -13.16 -13.39 1.45
N SER A 94 -13.65 -14.22 0.52
CA SER A 94 -14.74 -15.18 0.77
C SER A 94 -14.37 -16.57 0.23
N PRO A 95 -13.99 -17.53 1.10
CA PRO A 95 -13.89 -17.42 2.56
C PRO A 95 -12.83 -16.43 3.03
N THR A 96 -13.00 -15.91 4.26
CA THR A 96 -12.01 -15.09 4.96
C THR A 96 -10.74 -15.89 5.23
N VAL A 97 -9.57 -15.24 5.21
CA VAL A 97 -8.29 -15.88 5.54
C VAL A 97 -8.12 -15.93 7.07
N ASP A 98 -8.95 -16.75 7.73
CA ASP A 98 -9.00 -16.91 9.18
C ASP A 98 -8.61 -18.31 9.67
N ASN A 99 -8.13 -19.15 8.76
CA ASN A 99 -7.69 -20.52 9.02
C ASN A 99 -6.55 -20.93 8.07
N THR A 100 -5.80 -21.95 8.47
CA THR A 100 -4.60 -22.42 7.77
C THR A 100 -4.86 -22.97 6.39
N ASP A 101 -6.03 -23.57 6.14
CA ASP A 101 -6.33 -24.19 4.84
C ASP A 101 -6.58 -23.11 3.77
N THR A 102 -7.39 -22.10 4.09
CA THR A 102 -7.59 -20.94 3.21
C THR A 102 -6.29 -20.18 2.95
N LEU A 103 -5.46 -19.97 3.99
CA LEU A 103 -4.16 -19.32 3.85
C LEU A 103 -3.23 -20.10 2.91
N LYS A 104 -3.07 -21.39 3.10
CA LYS A 104 -2.21 -22.24 2.28
C LYS A 104 -2.66 -22.31 0.82
N ASP A 105 -3.97 -22.37 0.59
CA ASP A 105 -4.52 -22.33 -0.78
C ASP A 105 -4.18 -21.01 -1.48
N ASN A 106 -4.39 -19.87 -0.80
CA ASN A 106 -4.03 -18.57 -1.35
C ASN A 106 -2.54 -18.46 -1.67
N LEU A 107 -1.66 -18.85 -0.74
CA LEU A 107 -0.22 -18.81 -0.94
C LEU A 107 0.23 -19.76 -2.07
N ALA A 108 -0.37 -20.94 -2.21
CA ALA A 108 -0.07 -21.87 -3.29
C ALA A 108 -0.48 -21.34 -4.68
N ARG A 109 -1.53 -20.51 -4.76
CA ARG A 109 -1.91 -19.82 -5.99
C ARG A 109 -1.01 -18.63 -6.26
N ALA A 110 -0.74 -17.82 -5.25
CA ALA A 110 0.15 -16.66 -5.31
C ALA A 110 1.58 -17.01 -5.74
N SER A 111 2.09 -18.19 -5.35
CA SER A 111 3.44 -18.65 -5.70
C SER A 111 3.65 -18.95 -7.20
N LYS A 112 2.61 -18.89 -8.01
CA LYS A 112 2.67 -19.09 -9.47
C LYS A 112 2.81 -17.80 -10.26
N GLU A 113 2.72 -16.67 -9.58
CA GLU A 113 2.80 -15.35 -10.21
C GLU A 113 4.25 -14.84 -10.29
N ASP A 114 4.48 -13.91 -11.20
CA ASP A 114 5.79 -13.37 -11.50
C ASP A 114 6.32 -12.37 -10.45
N ILE A 115 5.48 -11.96 -9.50
CA ILE A 115 5.84 -11.10 -8.36
C ILE A 115 5.64 -11.85 -7.05
N ARG A 116 6.12 -11.29 -5.95
CA ARG A 116 5.93 -11.87 -4.62
C ARG A 116 4.63 -11.38 -3.99
N ILE A 117 3.76 -12.31 -3.66
CA ILE A 117 2.46 -12.02 -3.03
C ILE A 117 2.44 -12.70 -1.67
N PHE A 118 2.45 -11.89 -0.63
CA PHE A 118 2.28 -12.30 0.76
C PHE A 118 0.81 -12.16 1.18
N GLN A 119 0.45 -12.82 2.28
CA GLN A 119 -0.91 -12.82 2.77
C GLN A 119 -0.93 -12.45 4.26
N ALA A 120 -1.66 -11.41 4.62
CA ALA A 120 -2.08 -11.16 5.99
C ALA A 120 -3.28 -12.06 6.32
N ALA A 121 -3.32 -12.61 7.54
CA ALA A 121 -4.47 -13.36 8.03
C ALA A 121 -5.39 -12.48 8.88
N ALA A 122 -6.64 -12.91 9.08
CA ALA A 122 -7.58 -12.23 9.94
C ALA A 122 -7.12 -12.27 11.41
N ILE A 123 -7.49 -11.26 12.18
CA ILE A 123 -7.33 -11.22 13.64
C ILE A 123 -8.45 -12.03 14.30
N SER A 124 -9.66 -11.91 13.78
CA SER A 124 -10.84 -12.56 14.31
C SER A 124 -11.51 -13.48 13.29
N ARG A 125 -12.14 -14.54 13.77
CA ARG A 125 -12.90 -15.46 12.92
C ARG A 125 -14.01 -14.75 12.18
N SER A 126 -14.01 -14.90 10.85
CA SER A 126 -14.96 -14.27 9.93
C SER A 126 -15.03 -12.74 10.09
N LEU A 127 -13.95 -12.08 10.56
CA LEU A 127 -13.85 -10.64 10.80
C LEU A 127 -14.93 -10.10 11.76
N LYS A 128 -15.27 -10.83 12.82
CA LYS A 128 -16.35 -10.45 13.75
C LYS A 128 -15.87 -9.69 14.99
N GLY A 129 -14.56 -9.50 15.15
CA GLY A 129 -13.98 -8.72 16.25
C GLY A 129 -14.19 -9.27 17.65
N ARG A 130 -14.39 -10.60 17.81
CA ARG A 130 -14.68 -11.24 19.12
C ARG A 130 -14.03 -12.59 19.38
N ASP A 131 -13.89 -13.42 18.38
CA ASP A 131 -13.30 -14.75 18.50
C ASP A 131 -11.95 -14.75 17.78
N GLU A 132 -10.85 -14.77 18.51
CA GLU A 132 -9.51 -14.74 17.96
C GLU A 132 -9.20 -15.99 17.13
N VAL A 133 -8.46 -15.83 16.05
CA VAL A 133 -7.91 -16.93 15.27
C VAL A 133 -6.71 -17.58 16.00
N ASP A 134 -6.29 -18.75 15.55
CA ASP A 134 -5.01 -19.31 16.00
C ASP A 134 -3.84 -18.59 15.26
N MET A 135 -3.42 -17.45 15.82
CA MET A 135 -2.35 -16.63 15.23
C MET A 135 -1.04 -17.39 15.09
N LEU A 136 -0.71 -18.31 16.03
CA LEU A 136 0.52 -19.10 15.95
C LEU A 136 0.48 -20.05 14.75
N ALA A 137 -0.60 -20.83 14.62
CA ALA A 137 -0.74 -21.76 13.51
C ALA A 137 -0.78 -21.06 12.15
N LEU A 138 -1.42 -19.88 12.07
CA LEU A 138 -1.44 -19.06 10.85
C LEU A 138 -0.05 -18.51 10.51
N LYS A 139 0.69 -17.99 11.48
CA LYS A 139 2.07 -17.53 11.26
C LYS A 139 2.96 -18.68 10.77
N GLU A 140 2.92 -19.84 11.42
CA GLU A 140 3.68 -21.02 11.01
C GLU A 140 3.28 -21.54 9.62
N SER A 141 2.05 -21.22 9.17
CA SER A 141 1.56 -21.54 7.84
C SER A 141 1.87 -20.47 6.79
N GLY A 142 2.52 -19.36 7.16
CA GLY A 142 3.02 -18.34 6.23
C GLY A 142 2.30 -16.99 6.26
N ALA A 143 1.43 -16.72 7.24
CA ALA A 143 0.88 -15.37 7.42
C ALA A 143 2.00 -14.39 7.79
N CYS A 144 2.11 -13.28 7.06
CA CYS A 144 3.14 -12.25 7.28
C CYS A 144 2.72 -11.18 8.31
N GLY A 145 1.44 -11.09 8.65
CA GLY A 145 0.84 -10.16 9.59
C GLY A 145 -0.63 -10.48 9.80
N PHE A 146 -1.31 -9.67 10.61
CA PHE A 146 -2.71 -9.88 10.96
C PHE A 146 -3.53 -8.60 10.80
N THR A 147 -4.75 -8.74 10.27
CA THR A 147 -5.66 -7.61 10.04
C THR A 147 -7.11 -8.08 9.90
N ASP A 148 -8.03 -7.32 10.48
CA ASP A 148 -9.46 -7.41 10.14
C ASP A 148 -9.86 -6.25 9.20
N ASP A 149 -8.98 -5.86 8.29
CA ASP A 149 -9.17 -4.70 7.41
C ASP A 149 -10.59 -4.58 6.85
N GLY A 150 -11.09 -3.33 6.83
CA GLY A 150 -12.46 -2.97 6.51
C GLY A 150 -13.46 -3.13 7.68
N ILE A 151 -13.07 -3.81 8.77
CA ILE A 151 -13.89 -4.00 9.97
C ILE A 151 -13.09 -3.59 11.21
N PRO A 152 -13.47 -2.49 11.91
CA PRO A 152 -12.75 -2.04 13.08
C PRO A 152 -12.94 -2.99 14.27
N LEU A 153 -11.90 -3.17 15.09
CA LEU A 153 -11.98 -3.93 16.33
C LEU A 153 -12.57 -3.06 17.45
N LEU A 154 -13.88 -3.13 17.66
CA LEU A 154 -14.57 -2.25 18.62
C LEU A 154 -14.33 -2.64 20.08
N ASN A 155 -14.09 -3.93 20.39
CA ASN A 155 -13.79 -4.37 21.75
C ASN A 155 -12.32 -4.11 22.10
N ALA A 156 -12.08 -3.14 22.99
CA ALA A 156 -10.74 -2.73 23.37
C ALA A 156 -9.92 -3.84 24.05
N GLU A 157 -10.55 -4.70 24.88
CA GLU A 157 -9.83 -5.82 25.50
C GLU A 157 -9.40 -6.83 24.45
N PHE A 158 -10.31 -7.22 23.55
CA PHE A 158 -10.00 -8.12 22.45
C PHE A 158 -8.84 -7.59 21.60
N CYS A 159 -8.92 -6.32 21.19
CA CYS A 159 -7.86 -5.65 20.42
C CYS A 159 -6.52 -5.68 21.17
N TYR A 160 -6.51 -5.36 22.47
CA TYR A 160 -5.31 -5.38 23.29
C TYR A 160 -4.69 -6.79 23.42
N GLN A 161 -5.50 -7.84 23.58
CA GLN A 161 -5.00 -9.22 23.65
C GLN A 161 -4.43 -9.65 22.29
N ALA A 162 -5.10 -9.32 21.18
CA ALA A 162 -4.61 -9.59 19.83
C ALA A 162 -3.25 -8.90 19.58
N MET A 163 -3.12 -7.63 19.94
CA MET A 163 -1.83 -6.91 19.89
C MET A 163 -0.74 -7.62 20.71
N LYS A 164 -1.04 -8.05 21.94
CA LYS A 164 -0.07 -8.78 22.77
C LYS A 164 0.35 -10.11 22.16
N ASN A 165 -0.56 -10.81 21.50
CA ASN A 165 -0.25 -12.07 20.84
C ASN A 165 0.60 -11.83 19.58
N ALA A 166 0.27 -10.80 18.77
CA ALA A 166 1.10 -10.37 17.65
C ALA A 166 2.53 -9.99 18.09
N ALA A 167 2.67 -9.25 19.20
CA ALA A 167 3.97 -8.88 19.77
C ALA A 167 4.81 -10.11 20.16
N LYS A 168 4.20 -11.12 20.82
CA LYS A 168 4.89 -12.38 21.16
C LYS A 168 5.36 -13.15 19.93
N LEU A 169 4.59 -13.06 18.85
CA LEU A 169 4.90 -13.71 17.59
C LEU A 169 5.86 -12.90 16.72
N ASN A 170 6.19 -11.67 17.11
CA ASN A 170 7.02 -10.74 16.33
C ASN A 170 6.48 -10.57 14.88
N VAL A 171 5.21 -10.26 14.76
CA VAL A 171 4.53 -9.95 13.50
C VAL A 171 3.72 -8.67 13.64
N PRO A 172 3.59 -7.84 12.60
CA PRO A 172 2.78 -6.64 12.65
C PRO A 172 1.28 -6.98 12.70
N ILE A 173 0.52 -6.07 13.33
CA ILE A 173 -0.94 -6.08 13.32
C ILE A 173 -1.42 -4.75 12.73
N SER A 174 -2.29 -4.81 11.71
CA SER A 174 -2.78 -3.66 10.96
C SER A 174 -4.27 -3.44 11.24
N LEU A 175 -4.66 -2.19 11.49
CA LEU A 175 -6.00 -1.84 11.99
C LEU A 175 -6.67 -0.80 11.09
N HIS A 176 -7.90 -1.09 10.69
CA HIS A 176 -8.82 -0.16 10.05
C HIS A 176 -9.58 0.61 11.12
N GLU A 177 -9.45 1.93 11.13
CA GLU A 177 -9.91 2.76 12.24
C GLU A 177 -11.10 3.63 11.82
N GLU A 178 -12.28 3.06 11.79
CA GLU A 178 -13.53 3.80 11.56
C GLU A 178 -14.66 3.27 12.45
N ASP A 179 -14.96 3.98 13.53
CA ASP A 179 -16.05 3.60 14.46
C ASP A 179 -17.42 3.79 13.78
N PRO A 180 -18.15 2.71 13.48
CA PRO A 180 -19.44 2.78 12.79
C PRO A 180 -20.52 3.49 13.61
N ALA A 181 -20.33 3.69 14.92
CA ALA A 181 -21.30 4.41 15.75
C ALA A 181 -21.48 5.87 15.30
N PHE A 182 -20.45 6.48 14.72
CA PHE A 182 -20.48 7.85 14.20
C PHE A 182 -20.94 7.95 12.74
N ILE A 183 -20.93 6.85 11.99
CA ILE A 183 -21.11 6.85 10.53
C ILE A 183 -22.57 6.54 10.17
N ARG A 184 -23.11 7.23 9.14
CA ARG A 184 -24.39 6.90 8.52
C ARG A 184 -24.23 6.46 7.07
N ASN A 185 -23.43 7.21 6.30
CA ASN A 185 -22.99 6.81 4.96
C ASN A 185 -21.46 6.78 4.94
N ASN A 186 -20.88 5.58 4.85
CA ASN A 186 -19.44 5.45 4.79
C ASN A 186 -18.86 5.97 3.47
N GLY A 187 -17.58 6.29 3.47
CA GLY A 187 -16.85 6.69 2.26
C GLY A 187 -17.11 8.10 1.75
N ILE A 188 -17.90 8.89 2.48
CA ILE A 188 -18.15 10.32 2.21
C ILE A 188 -17.88 11.09 3.48
N ASN A 189 -16.99 12.09 3.44
CA ASN A 189 -16.71 12.93 4.59
C ASN A 189 -17.98 13.66 5.06
N HIS A 190 -18.21 13.69 6.38
CA HIS A 190 -19.29 14.50 6.96
C HIS A 190 -18.83 15.95 7.03
N GLY A 191 -19.43 16.80 6.22
CA GLY A 191 -19.11 18.22 6.07
C GLY A 191 -19.78 18.80 4.84
N LYS A 192 -19.15 19.80 4.21
CA LYS A 192 -19.76 20.57 3.10
C LYS A 192 -20.23 19.70 1.93
N VAL A 193 -19.49 18.62 1.61
CA VAL A 193 -19.82 17.74 0.47
C VAL A 193 -21.01 16.84 0.80
N SER A 194 -21.04 16.23 1.98
CA SER A 194 -22.18 15.43 2.42
C SER A 194 -23.45 16.29 2.56
N ASP A 195 -23.32 17.54 3.04
CA ASP A 195 -24.43 18.50 3.12
C ASP A 195 -24.97 18.85 1.73
N ALA A 196 -24.09 19.09 0.75
CA ALA A 196 -24.47 19.33 -0.64
C ALA A 196 -25.18 18.14 -1.28
N LEU A 197 -24.83 16.92 -0.87
CA LEU A 197 -25.47 15.67 -1.30
C LEU A 197 -26.75 15.33 -0.52
N GLY A 198 -27.08 16.08 0.54
CA GLY A 198 -28.23 15.82 1.41
C GLY A 198 -28.12 14.55 2.24
N ILE A 199 -26.91 14.12 2.58
CA ILE A 199 -26.64 12.90 3.37
C ILE A 199 -25.80 13.21 4.61
N TYR A 200 -25.87 12.35 5.63
CA TYR A 200 -24.94 12.36 6.76
C TYR A 200 -23.79 11.39 6.46
N GLY A 201 -22.56 11.90 6.37
CA GLY A 201 -21.39 11.11 5.99
C GLY A 201 -20.68 10.39 7.16
N SER A 202 -19.36 10.23 7.01
CA SER A 202 -18.44 9.70 8.01
C SER A 202 -17.59 10.85 8.57
N PRO A 203 -17.87 11.36 9.79
CA PRO A 203 -17.08 12.42 10.41
C PRO A 203 -15.70 11.92 10.83
N SER A 204 -14.70 12.80 10.86
CA SER A 204 -13.32 12.46 11.22
C SER A 204 -13.19 11.84 12.62
N ILE A 205 -14.06 12.21 13.56
CA ILE A 205 -14.09 11.63 14.91
C ILE A 205 -14.27 10.09 14.89
N ALA A 206 -14.85 9.51 13.83
CA ALA A 206 -14.97 8.07 13.70
C ALA A 206 -13.60 7.38 13.60
N GLU A 207 -12.64 8.00 12.93
CA GLU A 207 -11.25 7.56 12.86
C GLU A 207 -10.49 7.96 14.15
N GLU A 208 -10.57 9.22 14.53
CA GLU A 208 -9.78 9.81 15.62
C GLU A 208 -10.00 9.11 16.97
N ALA A 209 -11.23 8.70 17.27
CA ALA A 209 -11.57 8.01 18.52
C ALA A 209 -10.91 6.63 18.63
N LEU A 210 -10.92 5.85 17.55
CA LEU A 210 -10.27 4.55 17.52
C LEU A 210 -8.74 4.67 17.48
N VAL A 211 -8.20 5.58 16.68
CA VAL A 211 -6.76 5.87 16.64
C VAL A 211 -6.24 6.27 18.02
N ALA A 212 -6.96 7.13 18.76
CA ALA A 212 -6.57 7.52 20.12
C ALA A 212 -6.50 6.32 21.07
N ARG A 213 -7.52 5.42 21.01
CA ARG A 213 -7.56 4.21 21.80
C ARG A 213 -6.41 3.28 21.45
N ASP A 214 -6.20 3.03 20.14
CA ASP A 214 -5.29 1.99 19.69
C ASP A 214 -3.82 2.41 19.74
N CYS A 215 -3.53 3.69 19.65
CA CYS A 215 -2.22 4.24 20.00
C CYS A 215 -1.85 3.95 21.48
N LEU A 216 -2.80 4.09 22.42
CA LEU A 216 -2.59 3.73 23.82
C LEU A 216 -2.39 2.22 23.99
N LEU A 217 -3.19 1.41 23.31
CA LEU A 217 -3.07 -0.05 23.37
C LEU A 217 -1.73 -0.52 22.76
N ALA A 218 -1.28 0.07 21.67
CA ALA A 218 0.03 -0.17 21.06
C ALA A 218 1.17 0.11 22.05
N LEU A 219 1.14 1.27 22.72
CA LEU A 219 2.13 1.64 23.73
C LEU A 219 2.20 0.61 24.88
N ARG A 220 1.08 0.01 25.26
CA ARG A 220 0.99 -0.92 26.39
C ARG A 220 1.24 -2.38 26.00
N SER A 221 0.95 -2.76 24.76
CA SER A 221 1.16 -4.12 24.25
C SER A 221 2.60 -4.38 23.81
N GLY A 222 3.30 -3.33 23.34
CA GLY A 222 4.62 -3.43 22.71
C GLY A 222 4.60 -4.05 21.32
N ALA A 223 3.43 -4.20 20.71
CA ALA A 223 3.25 -4.68 19.35
C ALA A 223 3.68 -3.65 18.31
N ASP A 224 4.13 -4.10 17.15
CA ASP A 224 4.23 -3.29 15.95
C ASP A 224 2.82 -3.14 15.36
N VAL A 225 2.22 -1.96 15.53
CA VAL A 225 0.84 -1.66 15.13
C VAL A 225 0.83 -0.71 13.96
N VAL A 226 0.15 -1.10 12.90
CA VAL A 226 -0.04 -0.28 11.70
C VAL A 226 -1.44 0.34 11.76
N ILE A 227 -1.50 1.67 11.75
CA ILE A 227 -2.74 2.40 11.53
C ILE A 227 -2.88 2.59 10.02
N GLN A 228 -3.86 1.89 9.43
CA GLN A 228 -4.07 1.85 7.98
C GLN A 228 -4.63 3.18 7.46
N HIS A 229 -4.31 3.51 6.21
CA HIS A 229 -4.92 4.57 5.37
C HIS A 229 -5.40 5.82 6.14
N ILE A 230 -4.51 6.47 6.89
CA ILE A 230 -4.84 7.67 7.69
C ILE A 230 -5.48 8.76 6.83
N SER A 231 -6.59 9.32 7.30
CA SER A 231 -7.32 10.38 6.61
C SER A 231 -7.44 11.70 7.40
N SER A 232 -7.36 11.67 8.74
CA SER A 232 -7.52 12.85 9.61
C SER A 232 -6.20 13.42 10.11
N GLY A 233 -6.07 14.75 10.10
CA GLY A 233 -4.92 15.45 10.67
C GLY A 233 -4.77 15.23 12.18
N VAL A 234 -5.87 15.11 12.92
CA VAL A 234 -5.85 14.82 14.36
C VAL A 234 -5.30 13.44 14.64
N SER A 235 -5.64 12.44 13.82
CA SER A 235 -5.07 11.09 13.92
C SER A 235 -3.54 11.11 13.79
N ILE A 236 -3.00 11.93 12.90
CA ILE A 236 -1.54 12.08 12.71
C ILE A 236 -0.89 12.67 13.96
N ASP A 237 -1.49 13.67 14.59
CA ASP A 237 -0.99 14.27 15.83
C ASP A 237 -1.00 13.27 17.00
N LEU A 238 -2.01 12.43 17.08
CA LEU A 238 -2.09 11.32 18.05
C LEU A 238 -0.93 10.32 17.82
N ILE A 239 -0.76 9.83 16.60
CA ILE A 239 0.32 8.90 16.24
C ILE A 239 1.68 9.52 16.57
N ARG A 240 1.92 10.77 16.17
CA ARG A 240 3.17 11.50 16.46
C ARG A 240 3.44 11.58 17.96
N THR A 241 2.41 11.82 18.76
CA THR A 241 2.51 11.90 20.22
C THR A 241 2.86 10.54 20.82
N TYR A 242 2.19 9.47 20.42
CA TYR A 242 2.44 8.15 20.97
C TYR A 242 3.76 7.50 20.48
N LYS A 243 4.21 7.80 19.26
CA LYS A 243 5.57 7.47 18.81
C LYS A 243 6.64 8.09 19.73
N LYS A 244 6.48 9.37 20.11
CA LYS A 244 7.39 10.04 21.07
C LYS A 244 7.34 9.41 22.47
N LEU A 245 6.23 8.82 22.87
CA LEU A 245 6.11 8.07 24.12
C LEU A 245 6.71 6.66 24.05
N GLY A 246 7.16 6.22 22.88
CA GLY A 246 7.80 4.93 22.67
C GLY A 246 6.88 3.82 22.17
N ALA A 247 5.66 4.13 21.71
CA ALA A 247 4.81 3.16 21.04
C ALA A 247 5.43 2.77 19.68
N LYS A 248 5.41 1.47 19.37
CA LYS A 248 5.80 0.95 18.06
C LYS A 248 4.63 1.10 17.09
N LEU A 249 4.41 2.33 16.65
CA LEU A 249 3.36 2.70 15.71
C LEU A 249 3.94 2.92 14.34
N HIS A 250 3.22 2.44 13.34
CA HIS A 250 3.43 2.70 11.93
C HIS A 250 2.14 3.26 11.35
N ALA A 251 2.23 4.12 10.35
CA ALA A 251 1.04 4.70 9.71
C ALA A 251 1.17 4.62 8.21
N GLU A 252 0.07 4.29 7.54
CA GLU A 252 -0.03 4.29 6.08
C GLU A 252 -0.74 5.56 5.60
N ALA A 253 -0.21 6.17 4.52
CA ALA A 253 -0.98 7.09 3.70
C ALA A 253 -1.23 6.45 2.33
N THR A 254 -2.43 6.61 1.81
CA THR A 254 -2.71 6.18 0.45
C THR A 254 -2.49 7.30 -0.55
N PRO A 255 -2.17 6.98 -1.82
CA PRO A 255 -2.01 7.99 -2.86
C PRO A 255 -3.22 8.89 -3.04
N HIS A 256 -4.43 8.38 -2.88
CA HIS A 256 -5.63 9.19 -3.01
C HIS A 256 -5.83 10.19 -1.85
N HIS A 257 -5.42 9.85 -0.62
CA HIS A 257 -5.56 10.76 0.53
C HIS A 257 -4.58 11.94 0.51
N PHE A 258 -3.39 11.79 -0.06
CA PHE A 258 -2.50 12.95 -0.25
C PHE A 258 -2.70 13.70 -1.57
N SER A 259 -3.50 13.16 -2.50
CA SER A 259 -3.73 13.76 -3.82
C SER A 259 -5.06 14.49 -3.95
N LEU A 260 -6.10 14.04 -3.27
CA LEU A 260 -7.48 14.50 -3.43
C LEU A 260 -8.08 14.98 -2.10
N THR A 261 -9.13 15.80 -2.22
CA THR A 261 -9.98 16.22 -1.10
C THR A 261 -11.41 15.73 -1.28
N GLU A 262 -12.27 15.96 -0.28
CA GLU A 262 -13.70 15.63 -0.34
C GLU A 262 -14.41 16.20 -1.57
N ASP A 263 -13.91 17.32 -2.12
CA ASP A 263 -14.48 17.95 -3.32
C ASP A 263 -14.45 17.03 -4.55
N ALA A 264 -13.51 16.09 -4.61
CA ALA A 264 -13.43 15.10 -5.68
C ALA A 264 -14.70 14.23 -5.81
N VAL A 265 -15.46 14.08 -4.74
CA VAL A 265 -16.76 13.36 -4.77
C VAL A 265 -17.78 14.08 -5.64
N LEU A 266 -17.79 15.42 -5.65
CA LEU A 266 -18.69 16.20 -6.50
C LEU A 266 -18.32 16.09 -7.98
N GLU A 267 -17.04 15.90 -8.30
CA GLU A 267 -16.53 15.76 -9.68
C GLU A 267 -16.65 14.33 -10.20
N HIS A 268 -16.27 13.35 -9.36
CA HIS A 268 -16.10 11.95 -9.79
C HIS A 268 -17.15 10.99 -9.20
N GLY A 269 -18.05 11.46 -8.35
CA GLY A 269 -19.10 10.65 -7.74
C GLY A 269 -18.54 9.43 -6.99
N THR A 270 -19.07 8.26 -7.33
CA THR A 270 -18.67 7.00 -6.69
C THR A 270 -17.21 6.61 -6.91
N LEU A 271 -16.54 7.10 -7.95
CA LEU A 271 -15.12 6.88 -8.19
C LEU A 271 -14.23 7.63 -7.18
N ALA A 272 -14.77 8.60 -6.43
CA ALA A 272 -14.09 9.28 -5.33
C ALA A 272 -14.64 8.86 -3.94
N LYS A 273 -15.44 7.79 -3.89
CA LYS A 273 -15.94 7.22 -2.63
C LYS A 273 -14.88 6.26 -2.07
N MET A 274 -14.23 6.65 -0.96
CA MET A 274 -13.13 5.93 -0.29
C MET A 274 -13.53 5.58 1.16
N ASN A 275 -12.87 4.59 1.74
CA ASN A 275 -13.08 4.20 3.14
C ASN A 275 -11.72 3.99 3.84
N PRO A 276 -11.27 4.93 4.70
CA PRO A 276 -11.92 6.18 5.13
C PRO A 276 -12.09 7.20 4.00
N PRO A 277 -13.02 8.17 4.15
CA PRO A 277 -13.30 9.12 3.07
C PRO A 277 -12.16 10.11 2.83
N LEU A 278 -12.11 10.66 1.61
CA LEU A 278 -11.34 11.85 1.34
C LEU A 278 -11.83 12.99 2.23
N ARG A 279 -10.89 13.67 2.90
CA ARG A 279 -11.18 14.72 3.88
C ARG A 279 -10.93 16.11 3.30
N THR A 280 -10.84 17.10 4.19
CA THR A 280 -10.60 18.48 3.84
C THR A 280 -9.19 18.73 3.31
N GLU A 281 -8.97 19.89 2.68
CA GLU A 281 -7.63 20.31 2.27
C GLU A 281 -6.66 20.42 3.45
N ASN A 282 -7.16 20.83 4.64
CA ASN A 282 -6.33 20.85 5.84
C ASN A 282 -5.85 19.46 6.24
N ASP A 283 -6.71 18.44 6.19
CA ASP A 283 -6.33 17.06 6.48
C ASP A 283 -5.32 16.55 5.45
N ARG A 284 -5.54 16.81 4.15
CA ARG A 284 -4.61 16.46 3.08
C ARG A 284 -3.22 17.07 3.33
N GLN A 285 -3.14 18.33 3.71
CA GLN A 285 -1.86 18.99 4.03
C GLN A 285 -1.20 18.38 5.28
N GLN A 286 -1.98 17.96 6.28
CA GLN A 286 -1.44 17.27 7.46
C GLN A 286 -0.89 15.88 7.10
N ILE A 287 -1.51 15.16 6.17
CA ILE A 287 -0.98 13.89 5.64
C ILE A 287 0.36 14.12 4.96
N ILE A 288 0.46 15.13 4.08
CA ILE A 288 1.72 15.49 3.41
C ILE A 288 2.80 15.85 4.44
N ALA A 289 2.45 16.66 5.45
CA ALA A 289 3.38 17.02 6.52
C ALA A 289 3.81 15.79 7.35
N GLY A 290 2.88 14.87 7.64
CA GLY A 290 3.18 13.61 8.34
C GLY A 290 4.09 12.67 7.54
N LEU A 291 3.96 12.65 6.21
CA LEU A 291 4.89 11.96 5.31
C LEU A 291 6.28 12.62 5.34
N ALA A 292 6.34 13.95 5.34
CA ALA A 292 7.60 14.68 5.32
C ALA A 292 8.38 14.56 6.64
N ASP A 293 7.70 14.59 7.79
CA ASP A 293 8.34 14.50 9.10
C ASP A 293 8.57 13.04 9.61
N GLY A 294 8.11 12.03 8.84
CA GLY A 294 8.26 10.61 9.18
C GLY A 294 7.26 10.09 10.21
N THR A 295 6.24 10.86 10.58
CA THR A 295 5.11 10.36 11.38
C THR A 295 4.35 9.28 10.61
N ILE A 296 4.16 9.48 9.30
CA ILE A 296 3.65 8.49 8.35
C ILE A 296 4.85 7.87 7.63
N ASP A 297 5.06 6.60 7.85
CA ASP A 297 6.26 5.88 7.37
C ASP A 297 5.99 5.02 6.14
N LEU A 298 4.73 4.76 5.79
CA LEU A 298 4.36 3.88 4.70
C LEU A 298 3.48 4.61 3.69
N ILE A 299 3.68 4.31 2.41
CA ILE A 299 2.73 4.60 1.34
C ILE A 299 2.22 3.26 0.84
N ALA A 300 0.93 2.99 1.07
CA ALA A 300 0.24 1.79 0.63
C ALA A 300 -0.98 2.18 -0.20
N THR A 301 -1.37 1.37 -1.18
CA THR A 301 -2.38 1.81 -2.15
C THR A 301 -3.80 1.68 -1.68
N ASP A 302 -4.09 0.73 -0.80
CA ASP A 302 -5.45 0.25 -0.57
C ASP A 302 -6.13 -0.08 -1.92
N HIS A 303 -5.39 -0.82 -2.78
CA HIS A 303 -5.91 -1.22 -4.08
C HIS A 303 -7.18 -2.05 -3.90
N ALA A 304 -8.33 -1.42 -4.11
CA ALA A 304 -9.66 -1.95 -3.83
C ALA A 304 -10.53 -2.01 -5.11
N PRO A 305 -10.33 -3.02 -5.96
CA PRO A 305 -11.06 -3.20 -7.21
C PRO A 305 -12.55 -3.41 -6.99
N HIS A 306 -13.36 -2.73 -7.81
CA HIS A 306 -14.80 -2.87 -7.91
C HIS A 306 -15.24 -2.83 -9.37
N SER A 307 -16.27 -3.62 -9.70
CA SER A 307 -16.79 -3.67 -11.05
C SER A 307 -17.49 -2.36 -11.45
N THR A 308 -17.57 -2.10 -12.73
CA THR A 308 -18.31 -0.94 -13.27
C THR A 308 -19.78 -0.95 -12.81
N GLU A 309 -20.40 -2.14 -12.73
CA GLU A 309 -21.78 -2.28 -12.23
C GLU A 309 -21.89 -1.84 -10.76
N GLU A 310 -20.96 -2.27 -9.91
CA GLU A 310 -20.93 -1.89 -8.49
C GLU A 310 -20.75 -0.37 -8.32
N LYS A 311 -19.86 0.24 -9.09
CA LYS A 311 -19.59 1.69 -9.02
C LYS A 311 -20.65 2.55 -9.72
N SER A 312 -21.54 1.95 -10.53
CA SER A 312 -22.67 2.65 -11.17
C SER A 312 -23.90 2.82 -10.27
N LYS A 313 -23.89 2.22 -9.09
CA LYS A 313 -24.98 2.35 -8.11
C LYS A 313 -25.05 3.77 -7.54
N PRO A 314 -26.18 4.17 -6.92
CA PRO A 314 -26.26 5.42 -6.18
C PRO A 314 -25.11 5.54 -5.15
N ILE A 315 -24.67 6.76 -4.88
CA ILE A 315 -23.50 7.01 -4.03
C ILE A 315 -23.63 6.42 -2.61
N THR A 316 -24.83 6.29 -2.11
CA THR A 316 -25.14 5.66 -0.80
C THR A 316 -25.06 4.14 -0.82
N GLU A 317 -25.11 3.50 -2.01
CA GLU A 317 -25.13 2.05 -2.18
C GLU A 317 -23.85 1.51 -2.80
N ALA A 318 -23.15 2.32 -3.62
CA ALA A 318 -21.91 1.92 -4.26
C ALA A 318 -20.83 1.60 -3.21
N PRO A 319 -20.03 0.54 -3.41
CA PRO A 319 -18.92 0.22 -2.50
C PRO A 319 -17.85 1.30 -2.55
N SER A 320 -17.16 1.51 -1.42
CA SER A 320 -16.00 2.38 -1.30
C SER A 320 -14.73 1.70 -1.83
N GLY A 321 -13.77 2.50 -2.30
CA GLY A 321 -12.48 2.04 -2.77
C GLY A 321 -12.24 2.25 -4.26
N ILE A 322 -10.95 2.28 -4.62
CA ILE A 322 -10.46 2.45 -5.99
C ILE A 322 -9.28 1.52 -6.25
N ILE A 323 -8.95 1.31 -7.53
CA ILE A 323 -7.65 0.72 -7.90
C ILE A 323 -6.53 1.76 -7.70
N GLY A 324 -5.39 1.34 -7.17
CA GLY A 324 -4.30 2.26 -6.80
C GLY A 324 -2.90 1.89 -7.33
N LEU A 325 -2.62 0.60 -7.54
CA LEU A 325 -1.28 0.08 -7.83
C LEU A 325 -0.60 0.78 -9.00
N GLU A 326 -1.28 0.87 -10.15
CA GLU A 326 -0.70 1.35 -11.41
C GLU A 326 -0.45 2.88 -11.45
N THR A 327 -0.99 3.63 -10.50
CA THR A 327 -0.84 5.10 -10.42
C THR A 327 -0.08 5.58 -9.19
N SER A 328 0.22 4.70 -8.24
CA SER A 328 0.78 5.05 -6.93
C SER A 328 2.09 5.82 -7.01
N LEU A 329 3.10 5.29 -7.75
CA LEU A 329 4.40 5.94 -7.90
C LEU A 329 4.26 7.31 -8.57
N ALA A 330 3.48 7.38 -9.65
CA ALA A 330 3.25 8.62 -10.39
C ALA A 330 2.54 9.68 -9.53
N LEU A 331 1.55 9.29 -8.71
CA LEU A 331 0.90 10.20 -7.76
C LEU A 331 1.88 10.69 -6.68
N GLY A 332 2.76 9.82 -6.18
CA GLY A 332 3.82 10.19 -5.26
C GLY A 332 4.79 11.21 -5.89
N ILE A 333 5.22 10.98 -7.12
CA ILE A 333 6.09 11.93 -7.85
C ILE A 333 5.36 13.24 -8.10
N THR A 334 4.14 13.20 -8.64
CA THR A 334 3.35 14.37 -9.01
C THR A 334 3.02 15.26 -7.81
N ASN A 335 2.58 14.65 -6.69
CA ASN A 335 2.01 15.39 -5.56
C ASN A 335 2.99 15.60 -4.39
N LEU A 336 4.08 14.83 -4.31
CA LEU A 336 5.02 14.92 -3.18
C LEU A 336 6.41 15.34 -3.62
N VAL A 337 6.96 14.76 -4.71
CA VAL A 337 8.33 15.05 -5.15
C VAL A 337 8.40 16.34 -5.96
N LYS A 338 7.57 16.49 -6.99
CA LYS A 338 7.58 17.69 -7.84
C LYS A 338 7.31 18.99 -7.09
N PRO A 339 6.38 19.04 -6.11
CA PRO A 339 6.19 20.23 -5.27
C PRO A 339 7.30 20.44 -4.22
N GLY A 340 8.19 19.45 -4.01
CA GLY A 340 9.31 19.53 -3.07
C GLY A 340 8.97 19.16 -1.61
N TYR A 341 7.86 18.48 -1.37
CA TYR A 341 7.52 17.98 -0.04
C TYR A 341 8.40 16.79 0.37
N LEU A 342 8.75 15.92 -0.57
CA LEU A 342 9.69 14.82 -0.42
C LEU A 342 10.77 14.86 -1.51
N THR A 343 11.94 14.36 -1.17
CA THR A 343 12.93 13.95 -2.19
C THR A 343 12.55 12.58 -2.78
N MET A 344 13.14 12.21 -3.92
CA MET A 344 12.90 10.89 -4.53
C MET A 344 13.29 9.75 -3.59
N ILE A 345 14.41 9.86 -2.88
CA ILE A 345 14.85 8.85 -1.94
C ILE A 345 13.88 8.70 -0.75
N GLN A 346 13.29 9.79 -0.26
CA GLN A 346 12.27 9.76 0.80
C GLN A 346 10.95 9.13 0.32
N LEU A 347 10.55 9.37 -0.93
CA LEU A 347 9.38 8.70 -1.52
C LEU A 347 9.62 7.19 -1.59
N LEU A 348 10.74 6.76 -2.18
CA LEU A 348 11.08 5.35 -2.31
C LEU A 348 11.28 4.67 -0.94
N GLU A 349 11.81 5.37 0.07
CA GLU A 349 11.93 4.83 1.43
C GLU A 349 10.60 4.31 1.97
N LYS A 350 9.51 5.06 1.75
CA LYS A 350 8.16 4.72 2.23
C LYS A 350 7.48 3.61 1.43
N MET A 351 8.01 3.31 0.25
CA MET A 351 7.47 2.30 -0.66
C MET A 351 8.39 1.08 -0.81
N THR A 352 9.52 1.02 -0.08
CA THR A 352 10.51 -0.06 -0.21
C THR A 352 11.03 -0.51 1.15
N VAL A 353 12.02 0.21 1.70
CA VAL A 353 12.75 -0.22 2.90
C VAL A 353 11.89 -0.18 4.17
N ASN A 354 11.00 0.78 4.33
CA ASN A 354 10.14 0.87 5.51
C ASN A 354 9.14 -0.30 5.59
N PRO A 355 8.35 -0.60 4.54
CA PRO A 355 7.49 -1.78 4.55
C PRO A 355 8.27 -3.09 4.68
N ALA A 356 9.46 -3.20 4.04
CA ALA A 356 10.30 -4.39 4.17
C ALA A 356 10.75 -4.61 5.63
N LYS A 357 11.21 -3.58 6.31
CA LYS A 357 11.62 -3.66 7.73
C LYS A 357 10.45 -4.07 8.63
N LEU A 358 9.29 -3.46 8.44
CA LEU A 358 8.10 -3.72 9.26
C LEU A 358 7.64 -5.18 9.17
N TYR A 359 7.60 -5.72 7.95
CA TYR A 359 7.14 -7.10 7.70
C TYR A 359 8.30 -8.13 7.68
N HIS A 360 9.50 -7.72 8.09
CA HIS A 360 10.70 -8.59 8.12
C HIS A 360 11.02 -9.25 6.78
N LEU A 361 10.79 -8.53 5.67
CA LEU A 361 11.03 -9.02 4.32
C LEU A 361 12.50 -8.77 3.92
N PRO A 362 13.17 -9.72 3.25
CA PRO A 362 14.56 -9.57 2.81
C PRO A 362 14.68 -8.79 1.49
N TYR A 363 13.78 -7.83 1.25
CA TYR A 363 13.63 -7.07 -0.01
C TYR A 363 13.76 -5.56 0.24
N GLY A 364 13.57 -4.75 -0.78
CA GLY A 364 13.49 -3.30 -0.68
C GLY A 364 14.83 -2.58 -0.61
N THR A 365 15.91 -3.19 -1.11
CA THR A 365 17.27 -2.62 -1.17
C THR A 365 18.00 -3.01 -2.45
N ILE A 366 18.95 -2.18 -2.88
CA ILE A 366 19.88 -2.45 -3.98
C ILE A 366 21.28 -2.63 -3.38
N GLN A 367 21.63 -3.88 -3.09
CA GLN A 367 22.96 -4.25 -2.58
C GLN A 367 23.43 -5.57 -3.19
N GLU A 368 24.74 -5.74 -3.30
CA GLU A 368 25.31 -6.98 -3.83
C GLU A 368 24.90 -8.19 -2.96
N GLY A 369 24.44 -9.25 -3.61
CA GLY A 369 23.92 -10.47 -2.99
C GLY A 369 22.41 -10.45 -2.72
N ALA A 370 21.73 -9.29 -2.74
CA ALA A 370 20.29 -9.20 -2.62
C ALA A 370 19.58 -9.76 -3.88
N ASP A 371 18.28 -10.02 -3.76
CA ASP A 371 17.45 -10.34 -4.93
C ASP A 371 17.43 -9.15 -5.90
N ALA A 372 17.47 -9.45 -7.20
CA ALA A 372 17.46 -8.45 -8.25
C ALA A 372 16.01 -7.99 -8.49
N ASP A 373 15.51 -7.15 -7.60
CA ASP A 373 14.18 -6.56 -7.63
C ASP A 373 14.29 -5.06 -7.87
N PHE A 374 13.78 -4.58 -9.00
CA PHE A 374 13.89 -3.19 -9.39
C PHE A 374 12.59 -2.64 -9.94
N VAL A 375 12.34 -1.37 -9.64
CA VAL A 375 11.49 -0.50 -10.44
C VAL A 375 12.38 0.46 -11.22
N ILE A 376 12.20 0.53 -12.53
CA ILE A 376 12.92 1.46 -13.42
C ILE A 376 11.89 2.38 -14.04
N PHE A 377 12.03 3.67 -13.84
CA PHE A 377 11.03 4.66 -14.26
C PHE A 377 11.63 5.97 -14.74
N ASP A 378 10.91 6.64 -15.62
CA ASP A 378 11.22 8.01 -16.02
C ASP A 378 10.56 8.97 -15.03
N PRO A 379 11.35 9.77 -14.25
CA PRO A 379 10.80 10.65 -13.21
C PRO A 379 10.15 11.92 -13.79
N ASP A 380 10.34 12.20 -15.07
CA ASP A 380 9.90 13.42 -15.73
C ASP A 380 8.84 13.20 -16.81
N GLU A 381 8.69 11.96 -17.30
CA GLU A 381 7.69 11.64 -18.32
C GLU A 381 6.28 11.87 -17.80
N THR A 382 5.52 12.68 -18.54
CA THR A 382 4.09 12.86 -18.29
C THR A 382 3.27 11.86 -19.12
N TRP A 383 2.24 11.32 -18.50
CA TRP A 383 1.37 10.34 -19.13
C TRP A 383 -0.04 10.41 -18.58
N ILE A 384 -0.99 9.80 -19.28
CA ILE A 384 -2.40 9.78 -18.91
C ILE A 384 -2.85 8.35 -18.75
N PRO A 385 -3.29 7.90 -17.53
CA PRO A 385 -3.88 6.57 -17.34
C PRO A 385 -5.17 6.43 -18.17
N LYS A 386 -5.22 5.40 -19.01
CA LYS A 386 -6.40 5.09 -19.84
C LYS A 386 -6.80 3.63 -19.75
N GLU A 387 -5.83 2.74 -19.65
CA GLU A 387 -5.98 1.30 -19.61
C GLU A 387 -5.23 0.73 -18.41
N TYR A 388 -5.86 -0.23 -17.74
CA TYR A 388 -5.33 -0.87 -16.54
C TYR A 388 -5.06 -2.35 -16.79
N ALA A 389 -4.04 -2.89 -16.13
CA ALA A 389 -3.79 -4.32 -16.08
C ALA A 389 -4.66 -5.02 -15.05
N SER A 390 -5.11 -4.28 -14.03
CA SER A 390 -6.21 -4.70 -13.14
C SER A 390 -7.45 -5.05 -13.93
N LYS A 391 -8.21 -6.04 -13.47
CA LYS A 391 -9.51 -6.40 -14.05
C LYS A 391 -10.54 -5.27 -13.92
N SER A 392 -10.38 -4.43 -12.92
CA SER A 392 -11.24 -3.26 -12.66
C SER A 392 -10.59 -1.97 -13.15
N SER A 393 -11.42 -0.93 -13.32
CA SER A 393 -10.99 0.40 -13.79
C SER A 393 -11.53 1.55 -12.93
N ASN A 394 -11.97 1.26 -11.71
CA ASN A 394 -12.58 2.22 -10.80
C ASN A 394 -11.52 3.18 -10.21
N SER A 395 -11.20 4.25 -10.94
CA SER A 395 -10.22 5.25 -10.53
C SER A 395 -10.65 6.67 -10.94
N PRO A 396 -10.56 7.67 -10.03
CA PRO A 396 -10.78 9.08 -10.35
C PRO A 396 -9.59 9.69 -11.12
N PHE A 397 -8.48 8.96 -11.24
CA PHE A 397 -7.29 9.42 -11.94
C PHE A 397 -7.27 9.06 -13.43
N THR A 398 -8.24 8.28 -13.89
CA THR A 398 -8.40 7.97 -15.32
C THR A 398 -8.56 9.26 -16.14
N GLY A 399 -7.74 9.45 -17.17
CA GLY A 399 -7.76 10.64 -18.00
C GLY A 399 -7.03 11.88 -17.43
N LYS A 400 -6.48 11.80 -16.20
CA LYS A 400 -5.68 12.88 -15.60
C LYS A 400 -4.21 12.72 -15.97
N GLU A 401 -3.51 13.84 -16.25
CA GLU A 401 -2.08 13.83 -16.48
C GLU A 401 -1.31 13.59 -15.18
N LEU A 402 -0.39 12.64 -15.19
CA LEU A 402 0.49 12.30 -14.09
C LEU A 402 1.93 12.36 -14.55
N THR A 403 2.86 12.65 -13.64
CA THR A 403 4.31 12.67 -13.88
C THR A 403 4.96 11.46 -13.21
N GLY A 404 5.93 10.86 -13.89
CA GLY A 404 6.63 9.66 -13.44
C GLY A 404 6.00 8.41 -14.04
N LYS A 405 6.74 7.71 -14.91
CA LYS A 405 6.22 6.54 -15.62
C LYS A 405 7.13 5.34 -15.46
N VAL A 406 6.58 4.23 -14.97
CA VAL A 406 7.29 2.95 -14.89
C VAL A 406 7.62 2.46 -16.29
N LYS A 407 8.89 2.13 -16.53
CA LYS A 407 9.41 1.59 -17.78
C LYS A 407 9.65 0.08 -17.69
N TYR A 408 10.22 -0.35 -16.57
CA TYR A 408 10.43 -1.76 -16.29
C TYR A 408 10.17 -2.07 -14.82
N THR A 409 9.68 -3.26 -14.59
CA THR A 409 9.67 -3.90 -13.28
C THR A 409 10.40 -5.22 -13.40
N ILE A 410 11.38 -5.44 -12.55
CA ILE A 410 12.21 -6.64 -12.53
C ILE A 410 12.03 -7.29 -11.16
N CYS A 411 11.66 -8.57 -11.16
CA CYS A 411 11.45 -9.35 -9.95
C CYS A 411 12.29 -10.64 -10.03
N GLY A 412 13.19 -10.84 -9.07
CA GLY A 412 14.11 -11.97 -9.05
C GLY A 412 14.96 -12.07 -10.31
N GLY A 413 15.35 -10.92 -10.89
CA GLY A 413 16.15 -10.82 -12.11
C GLY A 413 15.38 -11.03 -13.42
N ASN A 414 14.07 -11.25 -13.38
CA ASN A 414 13.22 -11.38 -14.56
C ASN A 414 12.45 -10.09 -14.83
N VAL A 415 12.39 -9.65 -16.08
CA VAL A 415 11.54 -8.53 -16.48
C VAL A 415 10.09 -8.99 -16.46
N VAL A 416 9.31 -8.53 -15.46
CA VAL A 416 7.89 -8.90 -15.28
C VAL A 416 6.93 -7.85 -15.87
N TYR A 417 7.44 -6.65 -16.16
CA TYR A 417 6.75 -5.61 -16.90
C TYR A 417 7.74 -4.79 -17.74
N SER A 418 7.31 -4.39 -18.94
CA SER A 418 8.01 -3.46 -19.82
C SER A 418 7.01 -2.56 -20.56
N ASP A 419 7.20 -1.23 -20.48
CA ASP A 419 6.48 -0.24 -21.28
C ASP A 419 7.12 0.00 -22.65
N ILE A 420 8.35 -0.49 -22.84
CA ILE A 420 9.10 -0.35 -24.09
C ILE A 420 8.76 -1.57 -24.97
N LYS A 421 8.18 -1.29 -26.15
CA LYS A 421 7.82 -2.30 -27.15
C LYS A 421 9.01 -2.66 -28.03
#